data_7117015bb987c3b13dae7f58a44b2dfa
#
_entry.id   7117015bb987c3b13dae7f58a44b2dfa
#
_cell.length_a   1.000
_cell.length_b   1.000
_cell.length_c   1.000
_cell.angle_alpha   90.00
_cell.angle_beta   90.00
_cell.angle_gamma   90.00
#
_symmetry.space_group_name_H-M   'P 1'
#
loop_
_entity.id
_entity.type
_entity.pdbx_description
1 polymer ?
#
loop_
_entity_poly.entity_id
_entity_poly.type
_entity_poly.pdbx_seq_one_letter_code
_entity_poly.pdbx_strand_id
1 'polypeptide(L)'
;MHWKKNMQPLDWSCLNDVLIEDEEGDIRPMGVPYFKEKKLADGVWQVLSDGDYSYLVEGDEELILIDGGMGPGNIREFCQSLCPEKPLYRLFLTHSHFDHTPNAYLFDAVYMHEKTYPNLWRSLWRIPRSLTFRTTIPLYS
;
A
#
# COMPACT_ATOMS: atom_id res chain seq x y z
N MET A 1 7.67 19.17 -17.21
CA MET A 1 6.26 18.85 -16.95
C MET A 1 5.87 19.61 -15.69
N HIS A 2 5.00 20.61 -15.79
CA HIS A 2 4.54 21.36 -14.62
C HIS A 2 3.28 20.68 -14.10
N TRP A 3 3.33 20.14 -12.89
CA TRP A 3 2.20 19.52 -12.23
C TRP A 3 1.39 20.59 -11.49
N LYS A 4 0.06 20.55 -11.55
CA LYS A 4 -0.77 21.40 -10.70
C LYS A 4 -0.52 21.04 -9.23
N LYS A 5 -0.45 22.05 -8.36
CA LYS A 5 -0.26 21.88 -6.91
C LYS A 5 -1.28 20.94 -6.25
N ASN A 6 -2.44 20.72 -6.88
CA ASN A 6 -3.55 19.95 -6.34
C ASN A 6 -4.00 18.84 -7.30
N MET A 7 -3.08 18.34 -8.10
CA MET A 7 -3.41 17.18 -8.95
C MET A 7 -3.78 15.98 -8.11
N GLN A 8 -4.92 15.40 -8.42
CA GLN A 8 -5.37 14.15 -7.81
C GLN A 8 -5.66 13.13 -8.91
N PRO A 9 -5.31 11.85 -8.69
CA PRO A 9 -5.73 10.79 -9.58
C PRO A 9 -7.25 10.72 -9.62
N LEU A 10 -7.79 10.55 -10.81
CA LEU A 10 -9.23 10.37 -11.03
C LEU A 10 -9.60 8.88 -11.08
N ASP A 11 -8.64 8.03 -11.38
CA ASP A 11 -8.79 6.58 -11.35
C ASP A 11 -7.81 5.99 -10.32
N TRP A 12 -8.37 5.21 -9.39
CA TRP A 12 -7.64 4.57 -8.30
C TRP A 12 -7.35 3.09 -8.55
N SER A 13 -7.72 2.58 -9.73
CA SER A 13 -7.45 1.19 -10.07
C SER A 13 -5.96 0.99 -10.34
N CYS A 14 -5.36 0.02 -9.66
CA CYS A 14 -3.98 -0.37 -9.90
C CYS A 14 -3.79 -1.14 -11.22
N LEU A 15 -4.87 -1.58 -11.85
CA LEU A 15 -4.83 -2.34 -13.10
C LEU A 15 -4.84 -1.43 -14.33
N ASN A 16 -5.15 -0.15 -14.14
CA ASN A 16 -5.16 0.85 -15.20
C ASN A 16 -4.15 1.95 -14.91
N ASP A 17 -3.77 2.67 -15.93
CA ASP A 17 -2.97 3.88 -15.77
C ASP A 17 -3.74 4.88 -14.90
N VAL A 18 -3.02 5.52 -13.98
CA VAL A 18 -3.58 6.63 -13.20
C VAL A 18 -3.93 7.77 -14.14
N LEU A 19 -5.16 8.27 -14.05
CA LEU A 19 -5.60 9.44 -14.79
C LEU A 19 -5.16 10.71 -14.06
N ILE A 20 -4.64 11.64 -14.80
CA ILE A 20 -4.19 12.96 -14.30
C ILE A 20 -4.90 14.05 -15.08
N GLU A 21 -5.23 15.15 -14.39
CA GLU A 21 -5.71 16.39 -14.99
C GLU A 21 -4.54 17.35 -15.12
N ASP A 22 -4.27 17.85 -16.33
CA ASP A 22 -3.20 18.82 -16.56
C ASP A 22 -3.65 20.28 -16.28
N GLU A 23 -2.77 21.26 -16.55
CA GLU A 23 -3.05 22.66 -16.25
C GLU A 23 -4.17 23.25 -17.11
N GLU A 24 -4.41 22.70 -18.28
CA GLU A 24 -5.44 23.07 -19.21
C GLU A 24 -6.81 22.43 -18.85
N GLY A 25 -6.82 21.47 -17.91
CA GLY A 25 -8.01 20.73 -17.50
C GLY A 25 -8.24 19.46 -18.31
N ASP A 26 -7.30 19.08 -19.15
CA ASP A 26 -7.41 17.85 -19.95
C ASP A 26 -7.06 16.63 -19.08
N ILE A 27 -7.91 15.60 -19.20
CA ILE A 27 -7.74 14.34 -18.48
C ILE A 27 -7.02 13.35 -19.38
N ARG A 28 -5.91 12.81 -18.89
CA ARG A 28 -5.10 11.84 -19.64
C ARG A 28 -4.45 10.82 -18.73
N PRO A 29 -4.11 9.63 -19.25
CA PRO A 29 -3.30 8.67 -18.52
C PRO A 29 -1.94 9.25 -18.13
N MET A 30 -1.45 8.89 -16.95
CA MET A 30 -0.10 9.25 -16.48
C MET A 30 1.00 8.70 -17.41
N GLY A 31 0.69 7.64 -18.15
CA GLY A 31 1.56 7.05 -19.17
C GLY A 31 2.59 6.06 -18.61
N VAL A 32 2.54 5.79 -17.31
CA VAL A 32 3.32 4.74 -16.65
C VAL A 32 2.46 4.04 -15.61
N PRO A 33 2.60 2.72 -15.43
CA PRO A 33 1.92 2.00 -14.37
C PRO A 33 2.30 2.60 -13.00
N TYR A 34 1.30 2.72 -12.12
CA TYR A 34 1.53 3.27 -10.78
C TYR A 34 2.40 2.34 -9.94
N PHE A 35 2.15 1.04 -10.02
CA PHE A 35 2.96 0.02 -9.35
C PHE A 35 3.88 -0.70 -10.33
N LYS A 36 5.06 -1.09 -9.84
CA LYS A 36 5.99 -1.96 -10.56
C LYS A 36 6.38 -3.10 -9.65
N GLU A 37 6.14 -4.33 -10.11
CA GLU A 37 6.53 -5.54 -9.38
C GLU A 37 7.86 -6.09 -9.88
N LYS A 38 8.55 -6.77 -8.97
CA LYS A 38 9.72 -7.59 -9.27
C LYS A 38 9.68 -8.85 -8.43
N LYS A 39 9.60 -10.01 -9.06
CA LYS A 39 9.72 -11.28 -8.35
C LYS A 39 11.15 -11.45 -7.84
N LEU A 40 11.33 -11.59 -6.52
CA LEU A 40 12.62 -11.76 -5.88
C LEU A 40 12.96 -13.24 -5.66
N ALA A 41 11.95 -14.05 -5.31
CA ALA A 41 12.03 -15.48 -5.09
C ALA A 41 10.65 -16.10 -5.33
N ASP A 42 10.55 -17.43 -5.23
CA ASP A 42 9.25 -18.07 -5.25
C ASP A 42 8.42 -17.60 -4.05
N GLY A 43 7.21 -17.13 -4.34
CA GLY A 43 6.31 -16.57 -3.33
C GLY A 43 6.72 -15.21 -2.75
N VAL A 44 7.71 -14.51 -3.34
CA VAL A 44 8.15 -13.20 -2.83
C VAL A 44 8.27 -12.18 -3.96
N TRP A 45 7.53 -11.07 -3.84
CA TRP A 45 7.59 -9.94 -4.76
C TRP A 45 7.94 -8.65 -4.03
N GLN A 46 8.73 -7.83 -4.68
CA GLN A 46 8.93 -6.44 -4.34
C GLN A 46 7.97 -5.61 -5.19
N VAL A 47 7.28 -4.68 -4.56
CA VAL A 47 6.35 -3.75 -5.23
C VAL A 47 6.81 -2.33 -4.97
N LEU A 48 7.13 -1.62 -6.04
CA LEU A 48 7.49 -0.20 -6.00
C LEU A 48 6.23 0.65 -6.16
N SER A 49 6.04 1.62 -5.26
CA SER A 49 5.00 2.65 -5.35
C SER A 49 5.61 4.02 -5.03
N ASP A 50 5.60 4.93 -5.99
CA ASP A 50 6.06 6.33 -5.81
C ASP A 50 7.41 6.49 -5.06
N GLY A 51 8.36 5.59 -5.33
CA GLY A 51 9.69 5.60 -4.70
C GLY A 51 9.86 4.66 -3.52
N ASP A 52 8.79 4.17 -2.91
CA ASP A 52 8.82 3.28 -1.75
C ASP A 52 8.56 1.82 -2.12
N TYR A 53 9.17 0.92 -1.36
CA TYR A 53 9.05 -0.51 -1.57
C TYR A 53 8.18 -1.17 -0.53
N SER A 54 7.26 -2.00 -1.03
CA SER A 54 6.50 -2.97 -0.26
C SER A 54 6.91 -4.38 -0.67
N TYR A 55 6.66 -5.37 0.17
CA TYR A 55 6.98 -6.75 -0.12
C TYR A 55 5.75 -7.63 0.06
N LEU A 56 5.35 -8.30 -1.02
CA LEU A 56 4.31 -9.32 -0.97
C LEU A 56 4.95 -10.67 -0.73
N VAL A 57 4.46 -11.38 0.27
CA VAL A 57 4.92 -12.73 0.64
C VAL A 57 3.75 -13.70 0.59
N GLU A 58 3.94 -14.76 -0.16
CA GLU A 58 2.98 -15.85 -0.27
C GLU A 58 3.23 -16.87 0.84
N GLY A 59 2.24 -17.05 1.73
CA GLY A 59 2.20 -18.12 2.71
C GLY A 59 1.42 -19.34 2.19
N ASP A 60 1.23 -20.33 3.04
CA ASP A 60 0.53 -21.55 2.64
C ASP A 60 -0.95 -21.30 2.34
N GLU A 61 -1.63 -20.47 3.14
CA GLU A 61 -3.07 -20.22 3.06
C GLU A 61 -3.43 -18.81 2.60
N GLU A 62 -2.55 -17.84 2.79
CA GLU A 62 -2.81 -16.41 2.53
C GLU A 62 -1.57 -15.66 2.06
N LEU A 63 -1.80 -14.46 1.55
CA LEU A 63 -0.76 -13.48 1.25
C LEU A 63 -0.58 -12.53 2.42
N ILE A 64 0.63 -12.06 2.60
CA ILE A 64 1.00 -11.03 3.57
C ILE A 64 1.67 -9.90 2.82
N LEU A 65 1.25 -8.66 3.07
CA LEU A 65 1.97 -7.49 2.60
C LEU A 65 2.77 -6.85 3.73
N ILE A 66 4.02 -6.52 3.46
CA ILE A 66 4.91 -5.78 4.36
C ILE A 66 5.06 -4.38 3.81
N ASP A 67 4.65 -3.40 4.60
CA ASP A 67 4.47 -1.99 4.29
C ASP A 67 3.44 -1.71 3.18
N GLY A 68 2.67 -0.65 3.38
CA GLY A 68 1.52 -0.34 2.55
C GLY A 68 1.83 0.57 1.36
N GLY A 69 3.09 0.94 1.16
CA GLY A 69 3.50 1.87 0.10
C GLY A 69 2.89 3.25 0.27
N MET A 70 3.21 4.14 -0.64
CA MET A 70 2.74 5.53 -0.65
C MET A 70 1.83 5.80 -1.85
N GLY A 71 1.03 6.85 -1.73
CA GLY A 71 0.26 7.44 -2.81
C GLY A 71 -1.13 6.82 -3.03
N PRO A 72 -1.80 7.22 -4.13
CA PRO A 72 -3.22 6.98 -4.33
C PRO A 72 -3.57 5.59 -4.87
N GLY A 73 -2.62 4.81 -5.28
CA GLY A 73 -2.88 3.49 -5.89
C GLY A 73 -3.43 2.48 -4.88
N ASN A 74 -4.30 1.58 -5.33
CA ASN A 74 -4.81 0.48 -4.51
C ASN A 74 -3.80 -0.67 -4.48
N ILE A 75 -2.83 -0.60 -3.57
CA ILE A 75 -1.77 -1.60 -3.46
C ILE A 75 -2.31 -2.99 -3.11
N ARG A 76 -3.41 -3.08 -2.33
CA ARG A 76 -4.03 -4.37 -2.00
C ARG A 76 -4.55 -5.07 -3.25
N GLU A 77 -5.30 -4.36 -4.09
CA GLU A 77 -5.83 -4.89 -5.34
C GLU A 77 -4.71 -5.31 -6.29
N PHE A 78 -3.68 -4.47 -6.43
CA PHE A 78 -2.52 -4.79 -7.23
C PHE A 78 -1.82 -6.06 -6.75
N CYS A 79 -1.48 -6.15 -5.46
CA CYS A 79 -0.82 -7.32 -4.89
C CYS A 79 -1.69 -8.58 -4.98
N GLN A 80 -3.02 -8.44 -4.79
CA GLN A 80 -3.96 -9.55 -4.97
C GLN A 80 -3.97 -10.07 -6.42
N SER A 81 -3.76 -9.19 -7.40
CA SER A 81 -3.71 -9.59 -8.81
C SER A 81 -2.47 -10.41 -9.18
N LEU A 82 -1.39 -10.29 -8.42
CA LEU A 82 -0.16 -11.08 -8.63
C LEU A 82 -0.32 -12.54 -8.20
N CYS A 83 -1.20 -12.82 -7.24
CA CYS A 83 -1.50 -14.15 -6.77
C CYS A 83 -3.00 -14.25 -6.40
N PRO A 84 -3.89 -14.41 -7.39
CA PRO A 84 -5.34 -14.33 -7.19
C PRO A 84 -5.94 -15.49 -6.40
N GLU A 85 -5.21 -16.60 -6.28
CA GLU A 85 -5.70 -17.83 -5.64
C GLU A 85 -5.68 -17.77 -4.12
N LYS A 86 -4.89 -16.85 -3.54
CA LYS A 86 -4.75 -16.69 -2.10
C LYS A 86 -5.19 -15.31 -1.65
N PRO A 87 -5.96 -15.20 -0.56
CA PRO A 87 -6.46 -13.90 -0.11
C PRO A 87 -5.37 -13.05 0.54
N LEU A 88 -5.47 -11.73 0.34
CA LEU A 88 -4.62 -10.73 0.98
C LEU A 88 -5.43 -9.91 2.00
N TYR A 89 -5.38 -10.31 3.28
CA TYR A 89 -6.13 -9.66 4.35
C TYR A 89 -5.26 -8.82 5.29
N ARG A 90 -3.96 -9.13 5.38
CA ARG A 90 -3.07 -8.64 6.43
C ARG A 90 -1.97 -7.76 5.89
N LEU A 91 -1.78 -6.63 6.58
CA LEU A 91 -0.66 -5.72 6.38
C LEU A 91 0.24 -5.75 7.62
N PHE A 92 1.54 -5.89 7.42
CA PHE A 92 2.55 -5.76 8.45
C PHE A 92 3.34 -4.48 8.21
N LEU A 93 3.36 -3.58 9.18
CA LEU A 93 4.10 -2.33 9.10
C LEU A 93 5.44 -2.48 9.82
N THR A 94 6.52 -2.19 9.11
CA THR A 94 7.86 -2.13 9.69
C THR A 94 7.97 -0.98 10.68
N HIS A 95 7.37 0.17 10.34
CA HIS A 95 7.35 1.36 11.18
C HIS A 95 6.16 2.29 10.81
N SER A 96 6.03 3.43 11.50
CA SER A 96 4.85 4.30 11.43
C SER A 96 5.01 5.52 10.51
N HIS A 97 6.01 5.58 9.66
CA HIS A 97 6.15 6.70 8.76
C HIS A 97 5.03 6.72 7.71
N PHE A 98 4.71 7.92 7.24
CA PHE A 98 3.55 8.16 6.37
C PHE A 98 3.68 7.49 4.99
N ASP A 99 4.87 7.23 4.53
CA ASP A 99 5.21 6.55 3.27
C ASP A 99 4.97 5.03 3.32
N HIS A 100 4.79 4.46 4.52
CA HIS A 100 4.51 3.03 4.73
C HIS A 100 3.08 2.74 5.19
N THR A 101 2.38 3.74 5.70
CA THR A 101 1.11 3.56 6.41
C THR A 101 -0.15 4.04 5.69
N PRO A 102 -0.12 4.86 4.64
CA PRO A 102 -1.32 5.53 4.12
C PRO A 102 -2.40 4.56 3.65
N ASN A 103 -1.99 3.43 3.11
CA ASN A 103 -2.88 2.41 2.56
C ASN A 103 -3.35 1.35 3.57
N ALA A 104 -3.03 1.53 4.86
CA ALA A 104 -3.43 0.61 5.92
C ALA A 104 -4.95 0.39 5.99
N TYR A 105 -5.74 1.39 5.62
CA TYR A 105 -7.22 1.31 5.59
C TYR A 105 -7.77 0.31 4.57
N LEU A 106 -6.96 -0.14 3.62
CA LEU A 106 -7.36 -1.14 2.62
C LEU A 106 -7.38 -2.57 3.17
N PHE A 107 -6.83 -2.81 4.36
CA PHE A 107 -6.63 -4.15 4.91
C PHE A 107 -7.55 -4.44 6.09
N ASP A 108 -7.91 -5.71 6.26
CA ASP A 108 -8.81 -6.16 7.34
C ASP A 108 -8.10 -6.19 8.69
N ALA A 109 -6.78 -6.42 8.68
CA ALA A 109 -5.95 -6.40 9.89
C ALA A 109 -4.56 -5.80 9.59
N VAL A 110 -4.12 -4.90 10.49
CA VAL A 110 -2.81 -4.27 10.42
C VAL A 110 -2.01 -4.64 11.66
N TYR A 111 -0.80 -5.12 11.43
CA TYR A 111 0.13 -5.54 12.47
C TYR A 111 1.33 -4.61 12.52
N MET A 112 1.75 -4.25 13.72
CA MET A 112 2.93 -3.43 13.94
C MET A 112 3.52 -3.67 15.32
N HIS A 113 4.76 -3.26 15.53
CA HIS A 113 5.39 -3.31 16.83
C HIS A 113 4.72 -2.30 17.79
N GLU A 114 4.53 -2.68 19.06
CA GLU A 114 3.84 -1.86 20.07
C GLU A 114 4.44 -0.45 20.25
N LYS A 115 5.77 -0.32 20.16
CA LYS A 115 6.46 0.98 20.25
C LYS A 115 6.20 1.91 19.07
N THR A 116 5.72 1.38 17.96
CA THR A 116 5.38 2.14 16.75
C THR A 116 3.99 2.73 16.84
N TYR A 117 3.10 2.07 17.57
CA TYR A 117 1.68 2.40 17.69
C TYR A 117 1.37 3.86 18.12
N PRO A 118 2.04 4.45 19.11
CA PRO A 118 1.74 5.83 19.53
C PRO A 118 1.98 6.88 18.44
N ASN A 119 2.88 6.60 17.49
CA ASN A 119 3.22 7.52 16.41
C ASN A 119 2.28 7.37 15.20
N LEU A 120 1.63 6.22 15.08
CA LEU A 120 0.71 5.94 13.97
C LEU A 120 -0.48 6.91 13.96
N TRP A 121 -1.06 7.23 15.10
CA TRP A 121 -2.19 8.16 15.23
C TRP A 121 -1.89 9.57 14.74
N ARG A 122 -0.63 9.98 14.72
CA ARG A 122 -0.21 11.27 14.17
C ARG A 122 -0.14 11.28 12.66
N SER A 123 0.03 10.10 12.05
CA SER A 123 0.20 9.92 10.62
C SER A 123 -1.11 9.60 9.89
N LEU A 124 -2.11 9.06 10.60
CA LEU A 124 -3.31 8.49 10.02
C LEU A 124 -4.57 9.35 10.29
N TRP A 125 -4.70 10.45 9.61
CA TRP A 125 -5.86 11.35 9.69
C TRP A 125 -7.18 10.74 9.17
N ARG A 126 -7.18 9.53 8.58
CA ARG A 126 -8.33 8.93 7.89
C ARG A 126 -8.58 7.44 8.14
N ILE A 127 -8.12 6.87 9.25
CA ILE A 127 -8.46 5.48 9.53
C ILE A 127 -9.88 5.39 10.08
N PRO A 128 -10.76 4.55 9.49
CA PRO A 128 -12.03 4.22 10.11
C PRO A 128 -11.78 3.62 11.50
N ARG A 129 -12.57 4.04 12.49
CA ARG A 129 -12.49 3.50 13.88
C ARG A 129 -12.76 1.99 13.97
N SER A 130 -13.17 1.36 12.87
CA SER A 130 -13.42 -0.07 12.76
C SER A 130 -12.19 -0.90 12.44
N LEU A 131 -11.04 -0.28 12.13
CA LEU A 131 -9.83 -1.04 11.83
C LEU A 131 -9.29 -1.67 13.12
N THR A 132 -9.21 -2.99 13.14
CA THR A 132 -8.66 -3.73 14.28
C THR A 132 -7.14 -3.71 14.18
N PHE A 133 -6.50 -2.85 14.97
CA PHE A 133 -5.05 -2.93 15.18
C PHE A 133 -4.75 -4.07 16.13
N ARG A 134 -4.00 -5.04 15.67
CA ARG A 134 -3.47 -6.10 16.54
C ARG A 134 -2.01 -5.77 16.84
N THR A 135 -1.74 -5.39 18.06
CA THR A 135 -0.36 -5.39 18.57
C THR A 135 0.10 -6.83 18.66
N THR A 136 1.11 -7.17 17.92
CA THR A 136 1.64 -8.52 17.95
C THR A 136 3.14 -8.53 18.02
N ILE A 137 3.50 -9.46 18.74
CA ILE A 137 4.60 -10.38 18.90
C ILE A 137 5.59 -9.86 19.91
N PRO A 138 5.65 -10.45 21.12
CA PRO A 138 6.85 -10.40 21.91
C PRO A 138 7.94 -11.11 21.10
N LEU A 139 8.84 -10.34 20.52
CA LEU A 139 10.11 -10.89 20.09
C LEU A 139 10.74 -11.50 21.35
N TYR A 140 10.91 -12.80 21.30
CA TYR A 140 11.58 -13.56 22.34
C TYR A 140 12.86 -12.84 22.78
N SER A 141 12.93 -12.59 24.07
CA SER A 141 14.15 -12.21 24.78
C SER A 141 15.16 -13.34 24.70
#